data_03f8ab52ace93e49f0772cf7d0cbc09e
#
_entry.id   03f8ab52ace93e49f0772cf7d0cbc09e
#
_cell.length_a   1.000
_cell.length_b   1.000
_cell.length_c   1.000
_cell.angle_alpha   90.00
_cell.angle_beta   90.00
_cell.angle_gamma   90.00
#
_symmetry.space_group_name_H-M   'P 1'
#
loop_
_entity.id
_entity.type
_entity.pdbx_description
1 polymer ?
#
loop_
_entity_poly.entity_id
_entity_poly.type
_entity_poly.pdbx_seq_one_letter_code
_entity_poly.pdbx_strand_id
1 'polypeptide(L)'
;GSGHLPIFTGYVGQGLLDACAIGDVFASPSVDQMADAMREANGGAGVLRLYGNYGGDVMNFDMAGEMLEMEDVDSSTVLLADDVASASKQEREKRRGVAGMVYAFKIAGAAAEEMNNLNEVTRIAQKTADACHSVGAALTPCTVPQAGKPTFEISDDEMEMGMGIHGEPGVWRGKIKKADEIANEMIDMLLADMDLTSSSRVSVLVNSLGATPPEELYILYRIVKSRMEDVGAEIVMPLVGRYATSMEMTGVSFTFCELDSELEKLLKAPADCAFWKVG
;
A
#
# COMPACT_ATOMS: atom_id res chain seq x y z
N GLY A 1 8.25 -9.79 0.22
CA GLY A 1 9.20 -9.90 -0.89
C GLY A 1 9.92 -8.61 -1.17
N SER A 2 10.82 -8.61 -2.15
CA SER A 2 11.47 -7.41 -2.69
C SER A 2 10.89 -7.06 -4.07
N GLY A 3 11.39 -5.97 -4.70
CA GLY A 3 10.92 -5.52 -6.02
C GLY A 3 9.89 -4.37 -5.98
N HIS A 4 9.55 -3.88 -4.79
CA HIS A 4 8.53 -2.85 -4.58
C HIS A 4 9.08 -1.56 -3.96
N LEU A 5 10.39 -1.33 -4.02
CA LEU A 5 11.04 -0.19 -3.35
C LEU A 5 10.30 1.15 -3.59
N PRO A 6 10.10 1.93 -2.51
CA PRO A 6 10.66 1.79 -1.16
C PRO A 6 9.99 0.77 -0.23
N ILE A 7 8.85 0.17 -0.59
CA ILE A 7 8.25 -0.91 0.21
C ILE A 7 9.20 -2.13 0.20
N PHE A 8 9.63 -2.70 1.30
CA PHE A 8 9.35 -2.41 2.70
C PHE A 8 10.53 -1.67 3.33
N THR A 9 11.77 -1.97 2.89
CA THR A 9 13.05 -1.54 3.49
C THR A 9 13.21 -0.03 3.59
N GLY A 10 12.68 0.73 2.64
CA GLY A 10 12.74 2.19 2.64
C GLY A 10 11.90 2.84 3.73
N TYR A 11 11.00 2.11 4.37
CA TYR A 11 10.12 2.60 5.44
C TYR A 11 10.55 2.18 6.84
N VAL A 12 11.70 1.51 7.00
CA VAL A 12 12.26 1.24 8.32
C VAL A 12 12.87 2.52 8.88
N GLY A 13 12.38 2.97 10.02
CA GLY A 13 12.84 4.19 10.70
C GLY A 13 11.81 4.75 11.69
N GLN A 14 12.18 5.81 12.38
CA GLN A 14 11.37 6.42 13.43
C GLN A 14 9.99 6.85 12.91
N GLY A 15 8.95 6.50 13.65
CA GLY A 15 7.56 6.81 13.31
C GLY A 15 7.00 6.03 12.11
N LEU A 16 7.65 4.93 11.73
CA LEU A 16 7.30 4.01 10.65
C LEU A 16 7.51 2.56 11.09
N LEU A 17 8.23 1.73 10.31
CA LEU A 17 8.51 0.34 10.64
C LEU A 17 9.78 0.22 11.49
N ASP A 18 9.79 -0.72 12.44
CA ASP A 18 10.99 -1.06 13.23
C ASP A 18 11.90 -2.03 12.47
N ALA A 19 11.33 -3.00 11.78
CA ALA A 19 12.04 -3.98 10.97
C ALA A 19 11.24 -4.41 9.75
N CYS A 20 11.90 -5.05 8.79
CA CYS A 20 11.22 -5.71 7.68
C CYS A 20 11.93 -7.02 7.29
N ALA A 21 11.14 -8.05 6.98
CA ALA A 21 11.64 -9.28 6.38
C ALA A 21 11.85 -9.10 4.88
N ILE A 22 13.00 -9.50 4.38
CA ILE A 22 13.38 -9.34 2.96
C ILE A 22 13.41 -10.71 2.28
N GLY A 23 12.51 -10.93 1.33
CA GLY A 23 12.49 -12.11 0.46
C GLY A 23 13.04 -11.83 -0.93
N ASP A 24 12.98 -12.84 -1.80
CA ASP A 24 13.29 -12.69 -3.21
C ASP A 24 12.30 -11.77 -3.93
N VAL A 25 12.64 -11.40 -5.18
CA VAL A 25 11.80 -10.50 -5.97
C VAL A 25 10.42 -11.12 -6.22
N PHE A 26 9.38 -10.43 -5.76
CA PHE A 26 7.97 -10.86 -5.84
C PHE A 26 7.67 -12.19 -5.16
N ALA A 27 8.50 -12.61 -4.21
CA ALA A 27 8.31 -13.83 -3.43
C ALA A 27 8.33 -13.52 -1.93
N SER A 28 7.48 -14.22 -1.20
CA SER A 28 7.41 -14.07 0.26
C SER A 28 8.74 -14.43 0.92
N PRO A 29 9.18 -13.71 1.96
CA PRO A 29 10.28 -14.14 2.81
C PRO A 29 9.99 -15.51 3.43
N SER A 30 11.04 -16.25 3.80
CA SER A 30 10.89 -17.49 4.54
C SER A 30 10.37 -17.24 5.95
N VAL A 31 9.83 -18.28 6.57
CA VAL A 31 9.36 -18.24 7.96
C VAL A 31 10.46 -17.77 8.92
N ASP A 32 11.69 -18.29 8.73
CA ASP A 32 12.83 -17.90 9.55
C ASP A 32 13.20 -16.42 9.41
N GLN A 33 13.21 -15.90 8.17
CA GLN A 33 13.46 -14.47 7.91
C GLN A 33 12.39 -13.57 8.55
N MET A 34 11.12 -14.01 8.53
CA MET A 34 10.03 -13.30 9.18
C MET A 34 10.16 -13.36 10.72
N ALA A 35 10.45 -14.52 11.28
CA ALA A 35 10.67 -14.70 12.72
C ALA A 35 11.85 -13.86 13.21
N ASP A 36 12.96 -13.81 12.48
CA ASP A 36 14.13 -13.00 12.84
C ASP A 36 13.79 -11.51 12.83
N ALA A 37 13.08 -11.02 11.80
CA ALA A 37 12.63 -9.62 11.74
C ALA A 37 11.68 -9.28 12.92
N MET A 38 10.81 -10.21 13.33
CA MET A 38 9.92 -10.02 14.46
C MET A 38 10.69 -10.00 15.80
N ARG A 39 11.73 -10.83 15.95
CA ARG A 39 12.62 -10.80 17.14
C ARG A 39 13.35 -9.47 17.27
N GLU A 40 13.89 -8.96 16.14
CA GLU A 40 14.57 -7.65 16.11
C GLU A 40 13.62 -6.48 16.43
N ALA A 41 12.36 -6.54 15.97
CA ALA A 41 11.35 -5.53 16.27
C ALA A 41 10.83 -5.59 17.71
N ASN A 42 10.98 -6.73 18.41
CA ASN A 42 10.40 -6.92 19.73
C ASN A 42 11.14 -6.14 20.81
N GLY A 43 10.55 -5.03 21.27
CA GLY A 43 11.00 -4.26 22.44
C GLY A 43 10.40 -4.74 23.78
N GLY A 44 9.70 -5.87 23.81
CA GLY A 44 9.04 -6.42 25.00
C GLY A 44 7.57 -6.04 25.17
N ALA A 45 7.00 -5.26 24.23
CA ALA A 45 5.59 -4.90 24.21
C ALA A 45 4.77 -5.70 23.17
N GLY A 46 5.41 -6.65 22.48
CA GLY A 46 4.84 -7.42 21.39
C GLY A 46 5.10 -6.83 20.00
N VAL A 47 4.70 -7.54 18.96
CA VAL A 47 5.00 -7.21 17.55
C VAL A 47 3.74 -7.19 16.71
N LEU A 48 3.47 -6.07 16.03
CA LEU A 48 2.47 -5.99 14.97
C LEU A 48 3.08 -6.43 13.64
N ARG A 49 2.54 -7.47 13.03
CA ARG A 49 2.82 -7.90 11.66
C ARG A 49 1.93 -7.12 10.70
N LEU A 50 2.52 -6.31 9.81
CA LEU A 50 1.78 -5.39 8.95
C LEU A 50 2.24 -5.55 7.48
N TYR A 51 1.38 -6.10 6.63
CA TYR A 51 1.71 -6.46 5.25
C TYR A 51 0.47 -6.58 4.35
N GLY A 52 0.67 -6.72 3.03
CA GLY A 52 -0.40 -6.89 2.04
C GLY A 52 -0.99 -8.31 2.08
N ASN A 53 -2.26 -8.44 1.79
CA ASN A 53 -2.98 -9.70 1.78
C ASN A 53 -2.58 -10.59 0.59
N TYR A 54 -1.49 -11.34 0.75
CA TYR A 54 -0.98 -12.33 -0.20
C TYR A 54 -0.78 -13.67 0.50
N GLY A 55 -1.28 -14.75 -0.12
CA GLY A 55 -1.36 -16.07 0.53
C GLY A 55 -0.02 -16.61 1.04
N GLY A 56 1.08 -16.38 0.32
CA GLY A 56 2.41 -16.79 0.77
C GLY A 56 2.88 -16.03 2.01
N ASP A 57 2.66 -14.70 2.05
CA ASP A 57 3.01 -13.87 3.21
C ASP A 57 2.15 -14.25 4.42
N VAL A 58 0.83 -14.44 4.22
CA VAL A 58 -0.08 -14.85 5.30
C VAL A 58 0.40 -16.16 5.93
N MET A 59 0.61 -17.19 5.11
CA MET A 59 1.04 -18.51 5.59
C MET A 59 2.36 -18.43 6.36
N ASN A 60 3.37 -17.75 5.81
CA ASN A 60 4.69 -17.70 6.42
C ASN A 60 4.72 -16.84 7.69
N PHE A 61 3.98 -15.72 7.72
CA PHE A 61 3.88 -14.89 8.94
C PHE A 61 3.05 -15.55 10.03
N ASP A 62 2.04 -16.35 9.69
CA ASP A 62 1.30 -17.12 10.70
C ASP A 62 2.21 -18.16 11.37
N MET A 63 2.99 -18.91 10.58
CA MET A 63 3.99 -19.84 11.13
C MET A 63 5.07 -19.14 11.96
N ALA A 64 5.56 -17.97 11.50
CA ALA A 64 6.53 -17.18 12.27
C ALA A 64 5.92 -16.66 13.58
N GLY A 65 4.65 -16.27 13.57
CA GLY A 65 3.91 -15.87 14.78
C GLY A 65 3.80 -17.01 15.78
N GLU A 66 3.45 -18.23 15.34
CA GLU A 66 3.42 -19.42 16.20
C GLU A 66 4.81 -19.73 16.82
N MET A 67 5.91 -19.52 16.07
CA MET A 67 7.26 -19.67 16.60
C MET A 67 7.54 -18.66 17.73
N LEU A 68 7.15 -17.39 17.56
CA LEU A 68 7.36 -16.35 18.56
C LEU A 68 6.48 -16.52 19.80
N GLU A 69 5.27 -17.06 19.63
CA GLU A 69 4.41 -17.43 20.77
C GLU A 69 5.08 -18.47 21.68
N MET A 70 5.81 -19.44 21.10
CA MET A 70 6.61 -20.41 21.87
C MET A 70 7.82 -19.76 22.58
N GLU A 71 8.19 -18.55 22.21
CA GLU A 71 9.25 -17.73 22.82
C GLU A 71 8.68 -16.66 23.78
N ASP A 72 7.41 -16.77 24.15
CA ASP A 72 6.67 -15.81 24.99
C ASP A 72 6.63 -14.38 24.42
N VAL A 73 6.60 -14.24 23.07
CA VAL A 73 6.46 -12.96 22.37
C VAL A 73 5.06 -12.83 21.79
N ASP A 74 4.28 -11.91 22.34
CA ASP A 74 2.95 -11.58 21.81
C ASP A 74 3.06 -10.97 20.42
N SER A 75 2.16 -11.37 19.52
CA SER A 75 2.08 -10.75 18.20
C SER A 75 0.65 -10.64 17.68
N SER A 76 0.42 -9.67 16.81
CA SER A 76 -0.85 -9.47 16.12
C SER A 76 -0.63 -9.24 14.62
N THR A 77 -1.69 -9.36 13.82
CA THR A 77 -1.62 -9.18 12.35
C THR A 77 -2.66 -8.18 11.88
N VAL A 78 -2.25 -7.31 10.99
CA VAL A 78 -3.16 -6.50 10.17
C VAL A 78 -2.78 -6.66 8.70
N LEU A 79 -3.75 -7.05 7.88
CA LEU A 79 -3.60 -7.24 6.44
C LEU A 79 -4.15 -6.03 5.69
N LEU A 80 -3.37 -5.50 4.77
CA LEU A 80 -3.88 -4.52 3.82
C LEU A 80 -4.56 -5.25 2.66
N ALA A 81 -5.83 -4.91 2.44
CA ALA A 81 -6.70 -5.46 1.41
C ALA A 81 -7.42 -4.31 0.68
N ASP A 82 -6.62 -3.38 0.17
CA ASP A 82 -7.07 -2.08 -0.32
C ASP A 82 -7.37 -2.05 -1.84
N ASP A 83 -6.98 -3.07 -2.62
CA ASP A 83 -7.18 -3.11 -4.07
C ASP A 83 -8.64 -3.37 -4.47
N VAL A 84 -9.37 -2.29 -4.79
CA VAL A 84 -10.80 -2.36 -5.13
C VAL A 84 -11.09 -3.11 -6.43
N ALA A 85 -10.07 -3.26 -7.30
CA ALA A 85 -10.22 -3.98 -8.57
C ALA A 85 -10.14 -5.50 -8.42
N SER A 86 -9.63 -6.01 -7.29
CA SER A 86 -9.33 -7.44 -7.13
C SER A 86 -10.47 -8.26 -6.55
N ALA A 87 -11.41 -7.64 -5.83
CA ALA A 87 -12.66 -8.27 -5.37
C ALA A 87 -13.73 -7.24 -5.01
N SER A 88 -14.98 -7.66 -4.92
CA SER A 88 -16.12 -6.80 -4.60
C SER A 88 -16.02 -6.19 -3.18
N LYS A 89 -16.82 -5.15 -2.91
CA LYS A 89 -16.92 -4.54 -1.56
C LYS A 89 -17.38 -5.56 -0.50
N GLN A 90 -18.22 -6.53 -0.90
CA GLN A 90 -18.74 -7.59 -0.02
C GLN A 90 -17.70 -8.68 0.28
N GLU A 91 -16.67 -8.80 -0.55
CA GLU A 91 -15.58 -9.77 -0.40
C GLU A 91 -14.23 -9.08 -0.17
N ARG A 92 -14.26 -7.94 0.52
CA ARG A 92 -13.07 -7.10 0.74
C ARG A 92 -11.89 -7.86 1.34
N GLU A 93 -12.16 -8.83 2.21
CA GLU A 93 -11.13 -9.69 2.82
C GLU A 93 -10.34 -10.54 1.82
N LYS A 94 -10.83 -10.67 0.58
CA LYS A 94 -10.13 -11.38 -0.51
C LYS A 94 -9.27 -10.46 -1.38
N ARG A 95 -9.36 -9.15 -1.16
CA ARG A 95 -8.61 -8.18 -1.96
C ARG A 95 -7.11 -8.29 -1.73
N ARG A 96 -6.34 -7.91 -2.75
CA ARG A 96 -4.89 -7.74 -2.67
C ARG A 96 -4.54 -6.49 -1.87
N GLY A 97 -3.34 -6.45 -1.26
CA GLY A 97 -2.77 -5.25 -0.67
C GLY A 97 -1.88 -4.52 -1.67
N VAL A 98 -2.02 -3.19 -1.75
CA VAL A 98 -1.23 -2.34 -2.64
C VAL A 98 -0.63 -1.18 -1.84
N ALA A 99 -0.83 0.06 -2.27
CA ALA A 99 -0.17 1.21 -1.68
C ALA A 99 -0.83 1.75 -0.40
N GLY A 100 -1.98 1.19 0.02
CA GLY A 100 -2.52 1.41 1.36
C GLY A 100 -1.56 1.06 2.49
N MET A 101 -0.62 0.13 2.24
CA MET A 101 0.48 -0.19 3.15
C MET A 101 1.28 1.03 3.59
N VAL A 102 1.50 2.01 2.70
CA VAL A 102 2.25 3.24 2.99
C VAL A 102 1.59 4.04 4.12
N TYR A 103 0.27 4.18 4.07
CA TYR A 103 -0.49 4.84 5.13
C TYR A 103 -0.45 4.03 6.44
N ALA A 104 -0.62 2.72 6.33
CA ALA A 104 -0.61 1.85 7.51
C ALA A 104 0.75 1.86 8.22
N PHE A 105 1.88 1.84 7.49
CA PHE A 105 3.22 1.96 8.09
C PHE A 105 3.38 3.28 8.83
N LYS A 106 2.94 4.39 8.22
CA LYS A 106 3.08 5.72 8.81
C LYS A 106 2.20 5.91 10.04
N ILE A 107 0.93 5.50 9.96
CA ILE A 107 -0.04 5.74 11.03
C ILE A 107 0.17 4.79 12.20
N ALA A 108 0.43 3.49 11.94
CA ALA A 108 0.73 2.53 13.00
C ALA A 108 2.08 2.81 13.67
N GLY A 109 3.11 3.19 12.89
CA GLY A 109 4.41 3.58 13.43
C GLY A 109 4.30 4.82 14.32
N ALA A 110 3.55 5.84 13.92
CA ALA A 110 3.29 7.01 14.76
C ALA A 110 2.53 6.66 16.05
N ALA A 111 1.58 5.73 15.99
CA ALA A 111 0.88 5.24 17.18
C ALA A 111 1.80 4.49 18.14
N ALA A 112 2.76 3.72 17.59
CA ALA A 112 3.77 3.03 18.42
C ALA A 112 4.73 4.03 19.11
N GLU A 113 5.14 5.11 18.42
CA GLU A 113 5.94 6.18 19.02
C GLU A 113 5.24 6.91 20.18
N GLU A 114 3.90 6.93 20.21
CA GLU A 114 3.12 7.43 21.34
C GLU A 114 3.11 6.43 22.54
N MET A 115 3.89 5.35 22.47
CA MET A 115 3.98 4.29 23.50
C MET A 115 2.64 3.58 23.75
N ASN A 116 1.80 3.46 22.74
CA ASN A 116 0.58 2.67 22.79
C ASN A 116 0.92 1.17 22.90
N ASN A 117 0.08 0.41 23.60
CA ASN A 117 0.24 -1.04 23.67
C ASN A 117 -0.12 -1.72 22.32
N LEU A 118 0.28 -2.99 22.18
CA LEU A 118 0.07 -3.76 20.94
C LEU A 118 -1.39 -3.77 20.47
N ASN A 119 -2.36 -3.90 21.37
CA ASN A 119 -3.78 -3.94 21.00
C ASN A 119 -4.24 -2.60 20.42
N GLU A 120 -3.78 -1.48 20.96
CA GLU A 120 -4.14 -0.16 20.48
C GLU A 120 -3.47 0.16 19.13
N VAL A 121 -2.19 -0.17 18.96
CA VAL A 121 -1.49 -0.05 17.68
C VAL A 121 -2.16 -0.92 16.61
N THR A 122 -2.56 -2.14 16.96
CA THR A 122 -3.30 -3.06 16.07
C THR A 122 -4.65 -2.47 15.66
N ARG A 123 -5.41 -1.91 16.62
CA ARG A 123 -6.70 -1.25 16.34
C ARG A 123 -6.54 -0.09 15.36
N ILE A 124 -5.53 0.75 15.56
CA ILE A 124 -5.22 1.90 14.69
C ILE A 124 -4.79 1.44 13.30
N ALA A 125 -3.93 0.43 13.22
CA ALA A 125 -3.50 -0.17 11.96
C ALA A 125 -4.69 -0.76 11.18
N GLN A 126 -5.60 -1.50 11.85
CA GLN A 126 -6.80 -2.05 11.23
C GLN A 126 -7.73 -0.94 10.73
N LYS A 127 -7.96 0.08 11.55
CA LYS A 127 -8.74 1.26 11.16
C LYS A 127 -8.17 1.95 9.93
N THR A 128 -6.84 2.04 9.82
CA THR A 128 -6.15 2.59 8.65
C THR A 128 -6.33 1.69 7.43
N ALA A 129 -6.18 0.37 7.60
CA ALA A 129 -6.40 -0.59 6.52
C ALA A 129 -7.85 -0.49 5.99
N ASP A 130 -8.83 -0.34 6.88
CA ASP A 130 -10.25 -0.17 6.51
C ASP A 130 -10.53 1.15 5.79
N ALA A 131 -9.76 2.19 6.05
CA ALA A 131 -9.88 3.51 5.45
C ALA A 131 -9.17 3.64 4.08
N CYS A 132 -8.35 2.65 3.69
CA CYS A 132 -7.59 2.69 2.44
C CYS A 132 -8.29 1.96 1.29
N HIS A 133 -8.29 2.60 0.11
CA HIS A 133 -8.81 2.07 -1.15
C HIS A 133 -7.83 2.39 -2.27
N SER A 134 -7.45 1.39 -3.04
CA SER A 134 -6.46 1.53 -4.11
C SER A 134 -6.93 0.93 -5.42
N VAL A 135 -6.44 1.47 -6.53
CA VAL A 135 -6.58 0.90 -7.86
C VAL A 135 -5.36 1.22 -8.70
N GLY A 136 -4.91 0.28 -9.52
CA GLY A 136 -3.77 0.43 -10.41
C GLY A 136 -4.15 0.42 -11.89
N ALA A 137 -3.32 1.03 -12.73
CA ALA A 137 -3.36 0.91 -14.19
C ALA A 137 -1.93 0.76 -14.72
N ALA A 138 -1.70 -0.25 -15.56
CA ALA A 138 -0.39 -0.55 -16.13
C ALA A 138 -0.36 -0.37 -17.65
N LEU A 139 0.77 0.14 -18.15
CA LEU A 139 1.04 0.33 -19.57
C LEU A 139 2.12 -0.63 -20.08
N THR A 140 3.07 -1.01 -19.23
CA THR A 140 4.10 -2.00 -19.57
C THR A 140 4.30 -2.97 -18.40
N PRO A 141 4.75 -4.23 -18.67
CA PRO A 141 5.15 -5.14 -17.61
C PRO A 141 6.48 -4.72 -16.99
N CYS A 142 6.84 -5.39 -15.90
CA CYS A 142 8.21 -5.47 -15.41
C CYS A 142 8.80 -6.85 -15.66
N THR A 143 10.13 -6.97 -15.53
CA THR A 143 10.84 -8.23 -15.73
C THR A 143 11.47 -8.70 -14.43
N VAL A 144 10.96 -9.82 -13.90
CA VAL A 144 11.57 -10.45 -12.71
C VAL A 144 12.91 -11.07 -13.11
N PRO A 145 14.04 -10.67 -12.49
CA PRO A 145 15.38 -11.11 -12.90
C PRO A 145 15.54 -12.63 -12.94
N GLN A 146 15.01 -13.35 -11.94
CA GLN A 146 15.10 -14.82 -11.87
C GLN A 146 14.29 -15.50 -12.99
N ALA A 147 13.18 -14.91 -13.41
CA ALA A 147 12.34 -15.45 -14.47
C ALA A 147 12.89 -15.13 -15.87
N GLY A 148 13.63 -14.01 -16.01
CA GLY A 148 14.21 -13.56 -17.28
C GLY A 148 13.16 -13.23 -18.36
N LYS A 149 11.90 -13.02 -17.95
CA LYS A 149 10.78 -12.71 -18.84
C LYS A 149 9.81 -11.72 -18.18
N PRO A 150 9.04 -10.97 -18.97
CA PRO A 150 8.01 -10.08 -18.45
C PRO A 150 6.99 -10.79 -17.57
N THR A 151 6.43 -10.07 -16.59
CA THR A 151 5.38 -10.58 -15.69
C THR A 151 4.07 -10.86 -16.41
N PHE A 152 3.79 -10.11 -17.48
CA PHE A 152 2.65 -10.33 -18.38
C PHE A 152 3.03 -9.82 -19.79
N GLU A 153 2.21 -10.14 -20.79
CA GLU A 153 2.36 -9.63 -22.16
C GLU A 153 1.30 -8.58 -22.42
N ILE A 154 1.68 -7.48 -23.04
CA ILE A 154 0.79 -6.38 -23.45
C ILE A 154 1.39 -5.71 -24.70
N SER A 155 0.54 -5.25 -25.62
CA SER A 155 0.98 -4.53 -26.82
C SER A 155 1.31 -3.07 -26.49
N ASP A 156 2.16 -2.43 -27.30
CA ASP A 156 2.61 -1.05 -27.08
C ASP A 156 1.46 -0.02 -27.08
N ASP A 157 0.32 -0.35 -27.69
CA ASP A 157 -0.88 0.50 -27.76
C ASP A 157 -1.99 0.07 -26.81
N GLU A 158 -1.68 -0.82 -25.86
CA GLU A 158 -2.63 -1.33 -24.87
C GLU A 158 -2.30 -0.90 -23.43
N MET A 159 -3.31 -0.96 -22.60
CA MET A 159 -3.21 -0.78 -21.14
C MET A 159 -4.07 -1.80 -20.42
N GLU A 160 -3.78 -2.01 -19.14
CA GLU A 160 -4.60 -2.84 -18.27
C GLU A 160 -5.04 -2.05 -17.03
N MET A 161 -6.36 -1.98 -16.83
CA MET A 161 -6.99 -1.32 -15.69
C MET A 161 -7.19 -2.32 -14.54
N GLY A 162 -6.84 -1.93 -13.32
CA GLY A 162 -6.96 -2.77 -12.13
C GLY A 162 -5.81 -3.77 -11.96
N MET A 163 -4.66 -3.53 -12.62
CA MET A 163 -3.46 -4.37 -12.51
C MET A 163 -2.94 -4.42 -11.08
N GLY A 164 -2.61 -5.63 -10.61
CA GLY A 164 -1.95 -5.83 -9.33
C GLY A 164 -0.45 -5.54 -9.34
N ILE A 165 0.12 -5.42 -8.15
CA ILE A 165 1.52 -4.99 -7.95
C ILE A 165 2.57 -6.01 -8.43
N HIS A 166 2.20 -7.28 -8.63
CA HIS A 166 3.07 -8.31 -9.22
C HIS A 166 2.75 -8.59 -10.70
N GLY A 167 1.84 -7.80 -11.32
CA GLY A 167 1.35 -8.06 -12.66
C GLY A 167 0.14 -9.00 -12.71
N GLU A 168 -0.59 -9.14 -11.59
CA GLU A 168 -1.83 -9.91 -11.57
C GLU A 168 -2.88 -9.23 -12.45
N PRO A 169 -3.71 -10.03 -13.19
CA PRO A 169 -4.68 -9.49 -14.11
C PRO A 169 -5.64 -8.49 -13.47
N GLY A 170 -5.96 -7.44 -14.22
CA GLY A 170 -6.90 -6.40 -13.83
C GLY A 170 -8.34 -6.71 -14.21
N VAL A 171 -9.15 -5.65 -14.27
CA VAL A 171 -10.57 -5.72 -14.61
C VAL A 171 -10.79 -5.80 -16.12
N TRP A 172 -10.00 -5.04 -16.89
CA TRP A 172 -10.04 -5.09 -18.35
C TRP A 172 -8.68 -4.69 -18.96
N ARG A 173 -8.44 -5.17 -20.17
CA ARG A 173 -7.33 -4.80 -21.05
C ARG A 173 -7.86 -4.28 -22.38
N GLY A 174 -7.24 -3.24 -22.90
CA GLY A 174 -7.63 -2.64 -24.17
C GLY A 174 -6.70 -1.49 -24.56
N LYS A 175 -7.08 -0.73 -25.57
CA LYS A 175 -6.27 0.39 -26.09
C LYS A 175 -6.02 1.46 -25.04
N ILE A 176 -4.82 2.03 -25.07
CA ILE A 176 -4.43 3.14 -24.21
C ILE A 176 -5.41 4.29 -24.37
N LYS A 177 -5.92 4.78 -23.23
CA LYS A 177 -6.76 5.96 -23.13
C LYS A 177 -5.93 7.21 -22.82
N LYS A 178 -6.55 8.39 -22.95
CA LYS A 178 -5.93 9.64 -22.49
C LYS A 178 -5.81 9.65 -20.97
N ALA A 179 -4.84 10.41 -20.45
CA ALA A 179 -4.62 10.52 -19.00
C ALA A 179 -5.89 10.94 -18.23
N ASP A 180 -6.68 11.86 -18.75
CA ASP A 180 -7.94 12.28 -18.13
C ASP A 180 -8.96 11.14 -18.07
N GLU A 181 -9.06 10.30 -19.11
CA GLU A 181 -9.97 9.16 -19.14
C GLU A 181 -9.53 8.07 -18.16
N ILE A 182 -8.22 7.76 -18.12
CA ILE A 182 -7.64 6.80 -17.18
C ILE A 182 -7.89 7.25 -15.73
N ALA A 183 -7.53 8.50 -15.42
CA ALA A 183 -7.68 9.01 -14.07
C ALA A 183 -9.15 9.04 -13.61
N ASN A 184 -10.06 9.48 -14.48
CA ASN A 184 -11.48 9.51 -14.13
C ASN A 184 -12.04 8.12 -13.87
N GLU A 185 -11.69 7.13 -14.68
CA GLU A 185 -12.12 5.75 -14.47
C GLU A 185 -11.58 5.16 -13.15
N MET A 186 -10.31 5.39 -12.85
CA MET A 186 -9.72 4.97 -11.56
C MET A 186 -10.42 5.64 -10.38
N ILE A 187 -10.68 6.94 -10.46
CA ILE A 187 -11.38 7.68 -9.41
C ILE A 187 -12.82 7.19 -9.25
N ASP A 188 -13.52 6.92 -10.35
CA ASP A 188 -14.88 6.38 -10.30
C ASP A 188 -14.93 5.02 -9.60
N MET A 189 -13.95 4.14 -9.82
CA MET A 189 -13.84 2.86 -9.10
C MET A 189 -13.62 3.07 -7.60
N LEU A 190 -12.76 4.02 -7.20
CA LEU A 190 -12.52 4.33 -5.80
C LEU A 190 -13.76 4.94 -5.14
N LEU A 191 -14.39 5.94 -5.77
CA LEU A 191 -15.59 6.59 -5.24
C LEU A 191 -16.79 5.65 -5.15
N ALA A 192 -16.91 4.67 -6.02
CA ALA A 192 -17.95 3.64 -5.92
C ALA A 192 -17.77 2.71 -4.72
N ASP A 193 -16.54 2.59 -4.22
CA ASP A 193 -16.20 1.74 -3.07
C ASP A 193 -16.21 2.52 -1.73
N MET A 194 -16.04 3.84 -1.79
CA MET A 194 -16.01 4.76 -0.66
C MET A 194 -17.33 5.50 -0.52
N ASP A 195 -17.67 5.86 0.72
CA ASP A 195 -18.89 6.63 1.01
C ASP A 195 -18.54 8.11 1.33
N LEU A 196 -17.71 8.75 0.48
CA LEU A 196 -17.24 10.13 0.71
C LEU A 196 -18.36 11.16 0.64
N THR A 197 -18.26 12.15 1.50
CA THR A 197 -19.20 13.29 1.62
C THR A 197 -18.44 14.62 1.53
N SER A 198 -19.17 15.73 1.49
CA SER A 198 -18.59 17.07 1.53
C SER A 198 -17.90 17.44 2.85
N SER A 199 -17.97 16.58 3.85
CA SER A 199 -17.23 16.73 5.12
C SER A 199 -16.07 15.76 5.25
N SER A 200 -15.87 14.86 4.28
CA SER A 200 -14.79 13.88 4.30
C SER A 200 -13.44 14.56 4.13
N ARG A 201 -12.46 14.07 4.86
CA ARG A 201 -11.04 14.43 4.76
C ARG A 201 -10.27 13.23 4.22
N VAL A 202 -9.52 13.41 3.16
CA VAL A 202 -8.89 12.30 2.43
C VAL A 202 -7.43 12.61 2.15
N SER A 203 -6.51 11.72 2.52
CA SER A 203 -5.18 11.73 1.94
C SER A 203 -5.19 10.95 0.63
N VAL A 204 -4.61 11.53 -0.40
CA VAL A 204 -4.53 10.92 -1.72
C VAL A 204 -3.08 10.64 -2.07
N LEU A 205 -2.80 9.43 -2.54
CA LEU A 205 -1.51 9.03 -3.08
C LEU A 205 -1.66 8.78 -4.58
N VAL A 206 -0.94 9.54 -5.39
CA VAL A 206 -0.74 9.32 -6.82
C VAL A 206 0.64 8.71 -7.00
N ASN A 207 0.68 7.40 -7.20
CA ASN A 207 1.88 6.59 -7.09
C ASN A 207 2.34 6.06 -8.45
N SER A 208 3.63 6.23 -8.76
CA SER A 208 4.28 5.56 -9.88
C SER A 208 4.48 4.07 -9.58
N LEU A 209 4.14 3.19 -10.51
CA LEU A 209 4.47 1.76 -10.39
C LEU A 209 5.95 1.46 -10.65
N GLY A 210 6.74 2.49 -11.00
CA GLY A 210 8.20 2.41 -11.11
C GLY A 210 8.79 3.30 -12.20
N ALA A 211 8.33 3.20 -13.43
CA ALA A 211 8.89 3.93 -14.57
C ALA A 211 8.10 5.21 -14.95
N THR A 212 6.90 5.42 -14.43
CA THR A 212 6.12 6.65 -14.73
C THR A 212 6.77 7.86 -14.06
N PRO A 213 7.14 8.90 -14.85
CA PRO A 213 7.88 10.06 -14.33
C PRO A 213 6.97 11.01 -13.53
N PRO A 214 7.54 11.85 -12.65
CA PRO A 214 6.79 12.77 -11.80
C PRO A 214 5.86 13.72 -12.56
N GLU A 215 6.25 14.18 -13.74
CA GLU A 215 5.48 15.10 -14.56
C GLU A 215 4.10 14.51 -14.92
N GLU A 216 4.06 13.23 -15.28
CA GLU A 216 2.82 12.53 -15.58
C GLU A 216 1.96 12.33 -14.32
N LEU A 217 2.59 12.03 -13.18
CA LEU A 217 1.89 11.92 -11.91
C LEU A 217 1.23 13.24 -11.48
N TYR A 218 1.86 14.38 -11.72
CA TYR A 218 1.27 15.70 -11.42
C TYR A 218 0.11 16.03 -12.38
N ILE A 219 0.16 15.59 -13.63
CA ILE A 219 -0.99 15.70 -14.56
C ILE A 219 -2.18 14.92 -14.00
N LEU A 220 -1.96 13.69 -13.53
CA LEU A 220 -3.00 12.85 -12.92
C LEU A 220 -3.50 13.43 -11.59
N TYR A 221 -2.59 13.94 -10.74
CA TYR A 221 -2.97 14.58 -9.47
C TYR A 221 -3.87 15.81 -9.68
N ARG A 222 -3.66 16.60 -10.72
CA ARG A 222 -4.56 17.72 -11.08
C ARG A 222 -6.01 17.23 -11.26
N ILE A 223 -6.18 16.06 -11.88
CA ILE A 223 -7.51 15.48 -12.12
C ILE A 223 -8.09 14.97 -10.80
N VAL A 224 -7.29 14.24 -10.00
CA VAL A 224 -7.70 13.79 -8.65
C VAL A 224 -8.18 14.97 -7.82
N LYS A 225 -7.41 16.08 -7.79
CA LYS A 225 -7.77 17.29 -7.05
C LYS A 225 -9.12 17.86 -7.49
N SER A 226 -9.32 18.02 -8.80
CA SER A 226 -10.58 18.55 -9.34
C SER A 226 -11.78 17.65 -8.95
N ARG A 227 -11.61 16.33 -9.05
CA ARG A 227 -12.68 15.37 -8.68
C ARG A 227 -12.99 15.36 -7.19
N MET A 228 -11.99 15.57 -6.33
CA MET A 228 -12.23 15.71 -4.87
C MET A 228 -12.96 17.04 -4.57
N GLU A 229 -12.63 18.13 -5.26
CA GLU A 229 -13.36 19.39 -5.17
C GLU A 229 -14.84 19.24 -5.61
N ASP A 230 -15.12 18.47 -6.67
CA ASP A 230 -16.49 18.19 -7.12
C ASP A 230 -17.30 17.38 -6.07
N VAL A 231 -16.68 16.45 -5.36
CA VAL A 231 -17.27 15.72 -4.24
C VAL A 231 -17.44 16.62 -3.00
N GLY A 232 -16.63 17.68 -2.90
CA GLY A 232 -16.53 18.57 -1.74
C GLY A 232 -15.61 18.04 -0.64
N ALA A 233 -14.89 16.94 -0.88
CA ALA A 233 -13.96 16.37 0.10
C ALA A 233 -12.65 17.17 0.16
N GLU A 234 -12.13 17.36 1.38
CA GLU A 234 -10.85 18.06 1.60
C GLU A 234 -9.68 17.12 1.44
N ILE A 235 -8.73 17.46 0.54
CA ILE A 235 -7.47 16.73 0.44
C ILE A 235 -6.52 17.18 1.54
N VAL A 236 -6.05 16.22 2.34
CA VAL A 236 -5.09 16.41 3.42
C VAL A 236 -3.80 15.66 3.11
N MET A 237 -2.65 16.36 3.15
CA MET A 237 -1.31 15.77 2.97
C MET A 237 -1.24 14.86 1.71
N PRO A 238 -1.41 15.42 0.50
CA PRO A 238 -1.32 14.64 -0.73
C PRO A 238 0.10 14.10 -0.95
N LEU A 239 0.19 12.86 -1.43
CA LEU A 239 1.45 12.20 -1.76
C LEU A 239 1.50 11.97 -3.28
N VAL A 240 2.57 12.41 -3.94
CA VAL A 240 2.77 12.22 -5.38
C VAL A 240 4.20 11.75 -5.61
N GLY A 241 4.39 10.55 -6.15
CA GLY A 241 5.74 10.03 -6.37
C GLY A 241 5.82 8.51 -6.44
N ARG A 242 6.99 7.96 -6.13
CA ARG A 242 7.27 6.51 -6.12
C ARG A 242 7.24 6.01 -4.67
N TYR A 243 6.09 5.54 -4.21
CA TYR A 243 5.89 5.07 -2.83
C TYR A 243 5.75 3.55 -2.73
N ALA A 244 5.19 2.92 -3.77
CA ALA A 244 5.00 1.48 -3.85
C ALA A 244 5.15 1.08 -5.32
N THR A 245 6.23 0.38 -5.68
CA THR A 245 6.54 0.12 -7.08
C THR A 245 6.41 -1.36 -7.45
N SER A 246 6.49 -1.63 -8.73
CA SER A 246 6.61 -2.94 -9.33
C SER A 246 7.82 -2.93 -10.27
N MET A 247 9.01 -2.77 -9.69
CA MET A 247 10.28 -2.63 -10.41
C MET A 247 10.25 -1.50 -11.45
N GLU A 248 10.39 -1.81 -12.74
CA GLU A 248 10.37 -0.87 -13.87
C GLU A 248 9.01 -0.78 -14.58
N MET A 249 7.93 -1.28 -13.98
CA MET A 249 6.59 -1.21 -14.59
C MET A 249 6.19 0.23 -14.88
N THR A 250 5.78 0.51 -16.12
CA THR A 250 5.13 1.78 -16.45
C THR A 250 3.65 1.70 -16.10
N GLY A 251 3.22 2.57 -15.24
CA GLY A 251 1.85 2.62 -14.76
C GLY A 251 1.73 3.46 -13.50
N VAL A 252 0.52 3.54 -13.00
CA VAL A 252 0.19 4.34 -11.83
C VAL A 252 -0.78 3.58 -10.92
N SER A 253 -0.76 3.91 -9.64
CA SER A 253 -1.87 3.56 -8.75
C SER A 253 -2.36 4.78 -7.99
N PHE A 254 -3.65 4.83 -7.72
CA PHE A 254 -4.23 5.80 -6.80
C PHE A 254 -4.61 5.07 -5.53
N THR A 255 -4.29 5.69 -4.39
CA THR A 255 -4.76 5.24 -3.09
C THR A 255 -5.40 6.42 -2.37
N PHE A 256 -6.63 6.24 -1.93
CA PHE A 256 -7.34 7.19 -1.09
C PHE A 256 -7.46 6.59 0.31
N CYS A 257 -7.10 7.40 1.32
CA CYS A 257 -7.24 7.07 2.73
C CYS A 257 -8.17 8.09 3.37
N GLU A 258 -9.37 7.68 3.77
CA GLU A 258 -10.29 8.55 4.49
C GLU A 258 -9.79 8.75 5.91
N LEU A 259 -9.75 10.01 6.35
CA LEU A 259 -9.15 10.39 7.63
C LEU A 259 -10.19 10.95 8.59
N ASP A 260 -10.27 10.37 9.77
CA ASP A 260 -10.81 11.07 10.93
C ASP A 260 -9.69 11.83 11.68
N SER A 261 -10.05 12.48 12.77
CA SER A 261 -9.11 13.28 13.55
C SER A 261 -7.93 12.48 14.14
N GLU A 262 -8.15 11.20 14.46
CA GLU A 262 -7.11 10.31 14.99
C GLU A 262 -6.11 9.92 13.90
N LEU A 263 -6.60 9.41 12.77
CA LEU A 263 -5.75 9.01 11.65
C LEU A 263 -5.01 10.22 11.05
N GLU A 264 -5.66 11.38 10.95
CA GLU A 264 -5.02 12.60 10.46
C GLU A 264 -3.88 13.07 11.37
N LYS A 265 -4.10 13.07 12.70
CA LYS A 265 -3.06 13.40 13.69
C LYS A 265 -1.84 12.50 13.51
N LEU A 266 -2.04 11.19 13.42
CA LEU A 266 -0.97 10.20 13.29
C LEU A 266 -0.29 10.24 11.92
N LEU A 267 -1.03 10.51 10.85
CA LEU A 267 -0.45 10.70 9.52
C LEU A 267 0.50 11.90 9.47
N LYS A 268 0.15 12.99 10.15
CA LYS A 268 0.95 14.22 10.25
C LYS A 268 2.07 14.18 11.30
N ALA A 269 2.11 13.15 12.15
CA ALA A 269 3.13 13.02 13.19
C ALA A 269 4.52 12.88 12.58
N PRO A 270 5.58 13.33 13.28
CA PRO A 270 6.96 13.22 12.79
C PRO A 270 7.34 11.80 12.39
N ALA A 271 8.14 11.69 11.34
CA ALA A 271 8.73 10.43 10.89
C ALA A 271 10.05 10.68 10.19
N ASP A 272 11.01 9.77 10.35
CA ASP A 272 12.32 9.85 9.68
C ASP A 272 12.81 8.46 9.30
N CYS A 273 12.80 8.17 8.00
CA CYS A 273 13.40 6.99 7.42
C CYS A 273 14.21 7.36 6.16
N ALA A 274 14.85 6.39 5.55
CA ALA A 274 15.69 6.60 4.37
C ALA A 274 14.93 7.25 3.20
N PHE A 275 13.62 6.99 3.10
CA PHE A 275 12.80 7.44 1.98
C PHE A 275 11.88 8.62 2.33
N TRP A 276 11.33 8.67 3.53
CA TRP A 276 10.26 9.60 3.87
C TRP A 276 10.51 10.32 5.19
N LYS A 277 10.40 11.67 5.15
CA LYS A 277 10.47 12.51 6.34
C LYS A 277 9.19 13.33 6.47
N VAL A 278 8.67 13.34 7.70
CA VAL A 278 7.58 14.20 8.15
C VAL A 278 8.09 14.92 9.40
N GLY A 279 8.15 16.24 9.35
CA GLY A 279 8.70 17.05 10.43
C GLY A 279 7.77 18.15 10.85
#